data_23650587506927fbc456186dc9a3e0bf
#
_entry.id   23650587506927fbc456186dc9a3e0bf
#
_cell.length_a   1.000
_cell.length_b   1.000
_cell.length_c   1.000
_cell.angle_alpha   90.00
_cell.angle_beta   90.00
_cell.angle_gamma   90.00
#
_symmetry.space_group_name_H-M   'P 1'
#
loop_
_entity.id
_entity.type
_entity.pdbx_description
1 polymer ?
#
loop_
_entity_poly.entity_id
_entity_poly.type
_entity_poly.pdbx_seq_one_letter_code
_entity_poly.pdbx_strand_id
1 'polypeptide(L)'
;MLQLHSSIDIDASASLVWAILTDFASYKRWNPFIRAILGKPSSGNRLRLTVQRQGEPPLSTTSTLTYLREPRELRWRQQRLVPALFATEHRFRIESLPAGGVRFHLTEQVEGLFASLLGRGRQRATEESFHLMNHALKARAERLGSRFALAGDATT
;
A
#
# COMPACT_ATOMS: atom_id res chain seq x y z
N MET A 1 -6.67 17.79 9.66
CA MET A 1 -6.22 16.75 8.71
C MET A 1 -4.77 16.40 9.04
N LEU A 2 -4.49 15.13 9.21
CA LEU A 2 -3.13 14.59 9.38
C LEU A 2 -2.77 13.81 8.12
N GLN A 3 -1.55 13.97 7.62
CA GLN A 3 -1.05 13.20 6.48
C GLN A 3 0.30 12.57 6.85
N LEU A 4 0.40 11.26 6.64
CA LEU A 4 1.64 10.49 6.74
C LEU A 4 2.02 10.03 5.33
N HIS A 5 3.30 10.08 5.01
CA HIS A 5 3.80 9.75 3.68
C HIS A 5 5.15 9.04 3.75
N SER A 6 5.33 8.06 2.88
CA SER A 6 6.62 7.42 2.63
C SER A 6 6.76 7.10 1.15
N SER A 7 7.98 7.15 0.62
CA SER A 7 8.26 6.77 -0.76
C SER A 7 9.54 5.96 -0.87
N ILE A 8 9.66 5.20 -1.97
CA ILE A 8 10.84 4.39 -2.28
C ILE A 8 10.98 4.23 -3.79
N ASP A 9 12.22 4.26 -4.27
CA ASP A 9 12.54 3.98 -5.67
C ASP A 9 12.74 2.47 -5.86
N ILE A 10 12.11 1.91 -6.88
CA ILE A 10 12.08 0.48 -7.19
C ILE A 10 12.58 0.29 -8.63
N ASP A 11 13.58 -0.55 -8.81
CA ASP A 11 14.10 -0.93 -10.12
C ASP A 11 13.25 -2.07 -10.72
N ALA A 12 12.03 -1.71 -11.09
CA ALA A 12 11.07 -2.59 -11.74
C ALA A 12 10.07 -1.76 -12.54
N SER A 13 9.36 -2.40 -13.49
CA SER A 13 8.34 -1.72 -14.28
C SER A 13 7.10 -1.34 -13.45
N ALA A 14 6.41 -0.29 -13.87
CA ALA A 14 5.15 0.11 -13.26
C ALA A 14 4.11 -1.03 -13.31
N SER A 15 4.05 -1.79 -14.40
CA SER A 15 3.13 -2.92 -14.56
C SER A 15 3.42 -4.05 -13.57
N LEU A 16 4.68 -4.35 -13.29
CA LEU A 16 5.06 -5.37 -12.32
C LEU A 16 4.71 -4.93 -10.89
N VAL A 17 5.05 -3.70 -10.52
CA VAL A 17 4.70 -3.16 -9.19
C VAL A 17 3.18 -3.12 -9.01
N TRP A 18 2.43 -2.73 -10.04
CA TRP A 18 0.97 -2.76 -10.04
C TRP A 18 0.40 -4.17 -9.84
N ALA A 19 0.93 -5.15 -10.57
CA ALA A 19 0.52 -6.54 -10.43
C ALA A 19 0.71 -7.06 -8.99
N ILE A 20 1.81 -6.69 -8.34
CA ILE A 20 2.07 -7.07 -6.93
C ILE A 20 1.07 -6.37 -6.00
N LEU A 21 0.81 -5.08 -6.21
CA LEU A 21 -0.10 -4.29 -5.38
C LEU A 21 -1.57 -4.73 -5.49
N THR A 22 -1.98 -5.27 -6.64
CA THR A 22 -3.36 -5.71 -6.88
C THR A 22 -3.56 -7.21 -6.66
N ASP A 23 -2.50 -7.98 -6.47
CA ASP A 23 -2.59 -9.39 -6.05
C ASP A 23 -2.83 -9.47 -4.53
N PHE A 24 -4.03 -9.15 -4.12
CA PHE A 24 -4.44 -9.09 -2.72
C PHE A 24 -4.26 -10.42 -1.98
N ALA A 25 -4.45 -11.55 -2.67
CA ALA A 25 -4.29 -12.87 -2.09
C ALA A 25 -2.85 -13.17 -1.62
N SER A 26 -1.86 -12.54 -2.25
CA SER A 26 -0.44 -12.73 -1.93
C SER A 26 0.10 -11.82 -0.84
N TYR A 27 -0.66 -10.84 -0.37
CA TYR A 27 -0.20 -9.89 0.66
C TYR A 27 0.34 -10.56 1.92
N LYS A 28 -0.29 -11.62 2.37
CA LYS A 28 0.14 -12.43 3.53
C LYS A 28 1.55 -13.01 3.41
N ARG A 29 2.09 -13.09 2.19
CA ARG A 29 3.40 -13.67 1.92
C ARG A 29 4.54 -12.67 1.98
N TRP A 30 4.24 -11.38 1.81
CA TRP A 30 5.29 -10.39 1.67
C TRP A 30 5.07 -9.10 2.46
N ASN A 31 3.82 -8.69 2.71
CA ASN A 31 3.51 -7.38 3.28
C ASN A 31 3.51 -7.43 4.82
N PRO A 32 4.45 -6.74 5.50
CA PRO A 32 4.52 -6.76 6.97
C PRO A 32 3.51 -5.82 7.63
N PHE A 33 2.94 -4.86 6.89
CA PHE A 33 1.97 -3.88 7.38
C PHE A 33 0.53 -4.30 7.11
N ILE A 34 0.19 -4.59 5.86
CA ILE A 34 -1.14 -5.08 5.47
C ILE A 34 -1.04 -6.60 5.34
N ARG A 35 -1.30 -7.29 6.42
CA ARG A 35 -1.07 -8.74 6.57
C ARG A 35 -1.99 -9.61 5.72
N ALA A 36 -3.19 -9.11 5.43
CA ALA A 36 -4.15 -9.79 4.56
C ALA A 36 -5.16 -8.80 3.98
N ILE A 37 -5.63 -9.08 2.78
CA ILE A 37 -6.75 -8.39 2.14
C ILE A 37 -7.71 -9.45 1.59
N LEU A 38 -8.98 -9.36 2.00
CA LEU A 38 -10.08 -10.14 1.44
C LEU A 38 -10.94 -9.20 0.60
N GLY A 39 -11.15 -9.56 -0.66
CA GLY A 39 -11.89 -8.77 -1.65
C GLY A 39 -11.17 -8.73 -2.98
N LYS A 40 -11.83 -8.17 -3.99
CA LYS A 40 -11.29 -8.03 -5.34
C LYS A 40 -10.85 -6.59 -5.61
N PRO A 41 -9.76 -6.37 -6.38
CA PRO A 41 -9.29 -5.03 -6.76
C PRO A 41 -10.20 -4.42 -7.84
N SER A 42 -11.40 -4.03 -7.45
CA SER A 42 -12.37 -3.37 -8.31
C SER A 42 -12.97 -2.17 -7.59
N SER A 43 -13.12 -1.06 -8.28
CA SER A 43 -13.65 0.19 -7.71
C SER A 43 -15.05 -0.02 -7.13
N GLY A 44 -15.29 0.54 -5.96
CA GLY A 44 -16.53 0.37 -5.20
C GLY A 44 -16.57 -0.87 -4.30
N ASN A 45 -15.66 -1.84 -4.47
CA ASN A 45 -15.66 -3.05 -3.66
C ASN A 45 -15.23 -2.77 -2.22
N ARG A 46 -15.88 -3.51 -1.31
CA ARG A 46 -15.48 -3.56 0.09
C ARG A 46 -14.34 -4.53 0.27
N LEU A 47 -13.33 -4.10 1.00
CA LEU A 47 -12.14 -4.87 1.34
C LEU A 47 -12.11 -5.08 2.85
N ARG A 48 -11.84 -6.31 3.28
CA ARG A 48 -11.51 -6.60 4.68
C ARG A 48 -10.01 -6.68 4.80
N LEU A 49 -9.42 -5.77 5.55
CA LEU A 49 -7.99 -5.66 5.76
C LEU A 49 -7.61 -6.16 7.13
N THR A 50 -6.50 -6.89 7.23
CA THR A 50 -5.81 -7.13 8.50
C THR A 50 -4.54 -6.28 8.49
N VAL A 51 -4.49 -5.27 9.33
CA VAL A 51 -3.40 -4.31 9.42
C VAL A 51 -2.64 -4.52 10.72
N GLN A 52 -1.32 -4.54 10.66
CA GLN A 52 -0.46 -4.65 11.82
C GLN A 52 0.60 -3.56 11.79
N ARG A 53 0.50 -2.57 12.67
CA ARG A 53 1.53 -1.55 12.85
C ARG A 53 2.67 -2.10 13.69
N GLN A 54 3.86 -1.50 13.50
CA GLN A 54 5.03 -1.88 14.29
C GLN A 54 4.75 -1.74 15.79
N GLY A 55 4.95 -2.84 16.52
CA GLY A 55 4.72 -2.89 17.97
C GLY A 55 3.25 -2.99 18.41
N GLU A 56 2.30 -3.04 17.46
CA GLU A 56 0.86 -3.20 17.75
C GLU A 56 0.36 -4.61 17.36
N PRO A 57 -0.69 -5.11 18.01
CA PRO A 57 -1.36 -6.33 17.57
C PRO A 57 -2.09 -6.10 16.24
N PRO A 58 -2.34 -7.16 15.45
CA PRO A 58 -3.09 -7.05 14.20
C PRO A 58 -4.54 -6.59 14.47
N LEU A 59 -5.05 -5.74 13.59
CA LEU A 59 -6.40 -5.19 13.63
C LEU A 59 -7.13 -5.46 12.32
N SER A 60 -8.32 -6.04 12.39
CA SER A 60 -9.21 -6.18 11.23
C SER A 60 -10.03 -4.92 11.02
N THR A 61 -10.04 -4.43 9.78
CA THR A 61 -10.81 -3.25 9.36
C THR A 61 -11.51 -3.50 8.03
N THR A 62 -12.54 -2.71 7.76
CA THR A 62 -13.20 -2.71 6.44
C THR A 62 -12.95 -1.38 5.76
N SER A 63 -12.55 -1.43 4.51
CA SER A 63 -12.35 -0.26 3.63
C SER A 63 -13.11 -0.44 2.34
N THR A 64 -13.40 0.66 1.65
CA THR A 64 -13.95 0.65 0.31
C THR A 64 -12.86 1.11 -0.68
N LEU A 65 -12.67 0.37 -1.76
CA LEU A 65 -11.77 0.77 -2.83
C LEU A 65 -12.44 1.92 -3.61
N THR A 66 -11.93 3.13 -3.43
CA THR A 66 -12.56 4.36 -3.96
C THR A 66 -11.99 4.79 -5.29
N TYR A 67 -10.77 4.37 -5.61
CA TYR A 67 -10.10 4.75 -6.85
C TYR A 67 -9.17 3.65 -7.34
N LEU A 68 -9.20 3.39 -8.65
CA LEU A 68 -8.34 2.40 -9.30
C LEU A 68 -7.99 2.88 -10.71
N ARG A 69 -6.71 3.19 -10.95
CA ARG A 69 -6.18 3.58 -12.26
C ARG A 69 -4.88 2.82 -12.54
N GLU A 70 -4.99 1.77 -13.31
CA GLU A 70 -3.85 0.94 -13.71
C GLU A 70 -2.90 1.70 -14.65
N PRO A 71 -1.59 1.55 -14.53
CA PRO A 71 -0.81 1.00 -13.43
C PRO A 71 -0.31 2.11 -12.48
N ARG A 72 -1.10 3.13 -12.22
CA ARG A 72 -0.66 4.38 -11.61
C ARG A 72 -1.06 4.57 -10.16
N GLU A 73 -2.32 4.29 -9.81
CA GLU A 73 -2.83 4.66 -8.49
C GLU A 73 -4.01 3.81 -8.06
N LEU A 74 -4.01 3.41 -6.80
CA LEU A 74 -5.18 2.86 -6.13
C LEU A 74 -5.38 3.57 -4.78
N ARG A 75 -6.64 3.70 -4.36
CA ARG A 75 -7.01 4.27 -3.07
C ARG A 75 -8.10 3.46 -2.43
N TRP A 76 -8.04 3.31 -1.13
CA TRP A 76 -9.17 2.86 -0.34
C TRP A 76 -9.41 3.75 0.87
N ARG A 77 -10.67 3.85 1.24
CA ARG A 77 -11.13 4.67 2.36
C ARG A 77 -11.78 3.80 3.41
N GLN A 78 -11.35 3.95 4.63
CA GLN A 78 -11.99 3.40 5.82
C GLN A 78 -12.84 4.48 6.45
N GLN A 79 -14.13 4.17 6.64
CA GLN A 79 -15.04 5.01 7.40
C GLN A 79 -15.48 4.26 8.65
N ARG A 80 -15.38 4.90 9.79
CA ARG A 80 -15.98 4.39 11.02
C ARG A 80 -17.44 4.85 11.13
N LEU A 81 -18.18 4.31 12.11
CA LEU A 81 -19.63 4.52 12.33
C LEU A 81 -20.10 5.98 12.23
N VAL A 82 -19.21 6.95 12.51
CA VAL A 82 -19.48 8.38 12.33
C VAL A 82 -18.34 8.98 11.50
N PRO A 83 -18.52 9.10 10.18
CA PRO A 83 -17.47 9.58 9.26
C PRO A 83 -16.89 10.95 9.63
N ALA A 84 -17.72 11.85 10.17
CA ALA A 84 -17.28 13.18 10.61
C ALA A 84 -16.28 13.14 11.79
N LEU A 85 -16.25 12.06 12.55
CA LEU A 85 -15.35 11.91 13.70
C LEU A 85 -13.99 11.33 13.31
N PHE A 86 -13.97 10.37 12.36
CA PHE A 86 -12.73 9.73 11.94
C PHE A 86 -12.89 9.00 10.60
N ALA A 87 -12.09 9.36 9.63
CA ALA A 87 -11.96 8.66 8.36
C ALA A 87 -10.48 8.58 7.96
N THR A 88 -10.09 7.49 7.32
CA THR A 88 -8.72 7.30 6.81
C THR A 88 -8.77 6.94 5.34
N GLU A 89 -7.93 7.57 4.53
CA GLU A 89 -7.71 7.18 3.14
C GLU A 89 -6.25 6.78 2.96
N HIS A 90 -6.04 5.58 2.42
CA HIS A 90 -4.73 5.12 1.94
C HIS A 90 -4.65 5.30 0.43
N ARG A 91 -3.57 5.92 0.00
CA ARG A 91 -3.24 6.13 -1.41
C ARG A 91 -1.91 5.45 -1.72
N PHE A 92 -1.92 4.64 -2.78
CA PHE A 92 -0.77 3.95 -3.35
C PHE A 92 -0.56 4.47 -4.76
N ARG A 93 0.53 5.21 -4.98
CA ARG A 93 0.83 5.82 -6.28
C ARG A 93 2.15 5.32 -6.83
N ILE A 94 2.16 5.00 -8.12
CA ILE A 94 3.33 4.59 -8.88
C ILE A 94 3.66 5.70 -9.88
N GLU A 95 4.85 6.25 -9.78
CA GLU A 95 5.39 7.27 -10.66
C GLU A 95 6.57 6.70 -11.45
N SER A 96 6.50 6.73 -12.78
CA SER A 96 7.61 6.29 -13.64
C SER A 96 8.76 7.29 -13.57
N LEU A 97 9.97 6.79 -13.39
CA LEU A 97 11.17 7.63 -13.34
C LEU A 97 11.82 7.76 -14.73
N PRO A 98 12.38 8.94 -15.06
CA PRO A 98 13.04 9.16 -16.36
C PRO A 98 14.22 8.21 -16.64
N ALA A 99 14.96 7.83 -15.58
CA ALA A 99 16.12 6.93 -15.69
C ALA A 99 15.74 5.44 -15.70
N GLY A 100 14.45 5.11 -15.67
CA GLY A 100 13.94 3.76 -15.53
C GLY A 100 13.51 3.43 -14.10
N GLY A 101 12.69 2.38 -13.94
CA GLY A 101 12.06 2.06 -12.69
C GLY A 101 10.93 3.00 -12.30
N VAL A 102 10.52 2.91 -11.06
CA VAL A 102 9.41 3.70 -10.52
C VAL A 102 9.73 4.27 -9.15
N ARG A 103 9.05 5.36 -8.78
CA ARG A 103 8.90 5.80 -7.39
C ARG A 103 7.53 5.40 -6.89
N PHE A 104 7.51 4.60 -5.86
CA PHE A 104 6.30 4.20 -5.17
C PHE A 104 6.03 5.12 -3.98
N HIS A 105 4.81 5.62 -3.87
CA HIS A 105 4.36 6.49 -2.79
C HIS A 105 3.23 5.82 -2.02
N LEU A 106 3.37 5.76 -0.71
CA LEU A 106 2.33 5.35 0.23
C LEU A 106 1.96 6.54 1.10
N THR A 107 0.69 6.92 1.07
CA THR A 107 0.15 8.04 1.84
C THR A 107 -1.06 7.60 2.63
N GLU A 108 -1.15 8.00 3.89
CA GLU A 108 -2.36 7.91 4.72
C GLU A 108 -2.82 9.32 5.06
N GLN A 109 -4.05 9.64 4.72
CA GLN A 109 -4.74 10.85 5.14
C GLN A 109 -5.75 10.49 6.22
N VAL A 110 -5.68 11.21 7.34
CA VAL A 110 -6.60 11.04 8.46
C VAL A 110 -7.43 12.31 8.61
N GLU A 111 -8.73 12.19 8.49
CA GLU A 111 -9.71 13.26 8.57
C GLU A 111 -10.63 13.09 9.76
N GLY A 112 -11.31 14.17 10.15
CA GLY A 112 -12.29 14.20 11.21
C GLY A 112 -11.81 14.88 12.49
N LEU A 113 -12.74 15.11 13.41
CA LEU A 113 -12.49 15.84 14.67
C LEU A 113 -11.42 15.17 15.56
N PHE A 114 -11.30 13.86 15.48
CA PHE A 114 -10.33 13.09 16.29
C PHE A 114 -8.99 12.83 15.58
N ALA A 115 -8.78 13.37 14.37
CA ALA A 115 -7.50 13.22 13.67
C ALA A 115 -6.33 13.78 14.47
N SER A 116 -6.54 14.88 15.17
CA SER A 116 -5.55 15.54 16.03
C SER A 116 -5.23 14.78 17.32
N LEU A 117 -6.10 13.84 17.72
CA LEU A 117 -5.91 12.99 18.90
C LEU A 117 -5.04 11.76 18.65
N LEU A 118 -4.63 11.53 17.39
CA LEU A 118 -3.66 10.48 17.06
C LEU A 118 -2.31 10.87 17.67
N GLY A 119 -1.97 10.21 18.77
CA GLY A 119 -0.73 10.44 19.50
C GLY A 119 0.52 10.22 18.63
N ARG A 120 1.61 10.93 18.95
CA ARG A 120 2.90 10.84 18.22
C ARG A 120 3.43 9.41 18.12
N GLY A 121 3.21 8.59 19.14
CA GLY A 121 3.62 7.17 19.13
C GLY A 121 2.94 6.39 18.00
N ARG A 122 1.64 6.59 17.79
CA ARG A 122 0.91 5.92 16.71
C ARG A 122 1.31 6.43 15.32
N GLN A 123 1.57 7.73 15.19
CA GLN A 123 2.08 8.29 13.93
C GLN A 123 3.43 7.65 13.56
N ARG A 124 4.37 7.59 14.51
CA ARG A 124 5.67 6.92 14.32
C ARG A 124 5.52 5.45 13.96
N ALA A 125 4.69 4.69 14.68
CA ALA A 125 4.45 3.27 14.38
C ALA A 125 3.87 3.05 12.98
N THR A 126 3.03 3.98 12.49
CA THR A 126 2.50 3.95 11.12
C THR A 126 3.60 4.25 10.10
N GLU A 127 4.42 5.29 10.31
CA GLU A 127 5.53 5.64 9.42
C GLU A 127 6.55 4.51 9.32
N GLU A 128 6.93 3.89 10.43
CA GLU A 128 7.81 2.72 10.46
C GLU A 128 7.22 1.55 9.67
N SER A 129 5.91 1.31 9.80
CA SER A 129 5.20 0.27 9.05
C SER A 129 5.16 0.55 7.55
N PHE A 130 5.05 1.81 7.14
CA PHE A 130 5.15 2.22 5.74
C PHE A 130 6.54 1.94 5.17
N HIS A 131 7.59 2.26 5.91
CA HIS A 131 8.96 1.95 5.50
C HIS A 131 9.16 0.45 5.32
N LEU A 132 8.69 -0.36 6.25
CA LEU A 132 8.81 -1.83 6.16
C LEU A 132 8.05 -2.37 4.96
N MET A 133 6.83 -1.90 4.70
CA MET A 133 6.05 -2.29 3.51
C MET A 133 6.75 -1.87 2.22
N ASN A 134 7.24 -0.64 2.14
CA ASN A 134 7.94 -0.12 0.97
C ASN A 134 9.19 -0.96 0.64
N HIS A 135 9.99 -1.30 1.63
CA HIS A 135 11.17 -2.17 1.45
C HIS A 135 10.79 -3.59 1.03
N ALA A 136 9.73 -4.15 1.60
CA ALA A 136 9.23 -5.47 1.21
C ALA A 136 8.70 -5.50 -0.24
N LEU A 137 7.98 -4.45 -0.65
CA LEU A 137 7.52 -4.28 -2.03
C LEU A 137 8.69 -4.18 -3.00
N LYS A 138 9.68 -3.34 -2.69
CA LYS A 138 10.90 -3.18 -3.48
C LYS A 138 11.62 -4.51 -3.66
N ALA A 139 11.91 -5.21 -2.57
CA ALA A 139 12.60 -6.49 -2.62
C ALA A 139 11.85 -7.53 -3.45
N ARG A 140 10.52 -7.59 -3.33
CA ARG A 140 9.69 -8.50 -4.11
C ARG A 140 9.67 -8.15 -5.59
N ALA A 141 9.46 -6.88 -5.93
CA ALA A 141 9.39 -6.43 -7.32
C ALA A 141 10.72 -6.61 -8.06
N GLU A 142 11.83 -6.24 -7.46
CA GLU A 142 13.16 -6.38 -8.05
C GLU A 142 13.55 -7.84 -8.24
N ARG A 143 13.24 -8.71 -7.26
CA ARG A 143 13.48 -10.15 -7.39
C ARG A 143 12.65 -10.78 -8.52
N LEU A 144 11.37 -10.42 -8.65
CA LEU A 144 10.51 -10.93 -9.73
C LEU A 144 10.94 -10.36 -11.08
N GLY A 145 11.30 -9.09 -11.16
CA GLY A 145 11.80 -8.44 -12.36
C GLY A 145 13.07 -9.10 -12.88
N SER A 146 14.03 -9.42 -12.01
CA SER A 146 15.27 -10.13 -12.36
C SER A 146 14.99 -11.54 -12.90
N ARG A 147 14.02 -12.27 -12.35
CA ARG A 147 13.62 -13.60 -12.84
C ARG A 147 13.03 -13.54 -14.24
N PHE A 148 12.21 -12.54 -14.55
CA PHE A 148 11.64 -12.36 -15.89
C PHE A 148 12.71 -12.00 -16.91
N ALA A 149 13.68 -11.15 -16.57
CA ALA A 149 14.80 -10.81 -17.43
C ALA A 149 15.65 -12.06 -17.78
N LEU A 150 16.00 -12.91 -16.78
CA LEU A 150 16.76 -14.15 -17.00
C LEU A 150 15.99 -15.16 -17.85
N ALA A 151 14.66 -15.27 -17.72
CA ALA A 151 13.81 -16.16 -18.53
C ALA A 151 13.73 -15.68 -19.99
N GLY A 152 13.78 -14.36 -20.25
CA GLY A 152 13.82 -13.80 -21.60
C GLY A 152 15.13 -14.08 -22.35
N ASP A 153 16.27 -14.09 -21.66
CA ASP A 153 17.58 -14.37 -22.24
C ASP A 153 17.79 -15.87 -22.57
N ALA A 154 17.03 -16.77 -21.97
CA ALA A 154 17.13 -18.20 -22.22
C ALA A 154 16.37 -18.69 -23.48
N THR A 155 15.67 -17.79 -24.19
CA THR A 155 14.81 -18.11 -25.35
C THR A 155 15.36 -17.58 -26.68
N THR A 156 16.60 -17.06 -26.72
CA THR A 156 17.30 -16.62 -27.94
C THR A 156 18.33 -17.62 -28.42
#